data_f224f34a27de03c754ff9fed64043296
#
_entry.id   f224f34a27de03c754ff9fed64043296
#
_cell.length_a   1.000
_cell.length_b   1.000
_cell.length_c   1.000
_cell.angle_alpha   90.00
_cell.angle_beta   90.00
_cell.angle_gamma   90.00
#
_symmetry.space_group_name_H-M   'P 1'
#
loop_
_entity.id
_entity.type
_entity.pdbx_description
1 polymer ?
#
loop_
_entity_poly.entity_id
_entity_poly.type
_entity_poly.pdbx_seq_one_letter_code
_entity_poly.pdbx_strand_id
1 'polypeptide(L)'
;MSQDKTFQPAAEIVSRALVTDESYTAMYGESLSDNDAFWAEHGKRIDWIKPYSEISDVSYDTKDLHIRWYADGTLNAAANCLDRHLATRGNQTAIIWEGDDPADSKHITYAELHEEVCKFANVLKAEGAKKGDRITIYMPMIPEAAVAMLACARIGAIHSVVFGGFSPDALAGRIQDCDSNIVITADEGLRGGRPVPLKANTDAALELSLIHI
;
A
#
# COMPACT_ATOMS: atom_id res chain seq x y z
N MET A 1 -3.31 13.13 36.73
CA MET A 1 -2.69 12.82 35.41
C MET A 1 -1.96 11.51 35.58
N SER A 2 -2.35 10.44 34.91
CA SER A 2 -1.61 9.18 34.94
C SER A 2 -0.27 9.43 34.23
N GLN A 3 0.83 9.20 34.91
CA GLN A 3 2.13 9.15 34.25
C GLN A 3 2.11 7.95 33.30
N ASP A 4 2.26 8.22 32.01
CA ASP A 4 2.38 7.16 31.01
C ASP A 4 3.60 6.29 31.35
N LYS A 5 3.37 5.00 31.45
CA LYS A 5 4.43 4.04 31.77
C LYS A 5 5.39 3.94 30.58
N THR A 6 6.63 4.36 30.75
CA THR A 6 7.68 4.18 29.75
C THR A 6 8.41 2.86 29.99
N PHE A 7 8.72 2.13 28.89
CA PHE A 7 9.47 0.91 28.92
C PHE A 7 10.74 1.09 28.11
N GLN A 8 11.90 0.77 28.71
CA GLN A 8 13.16 0.79 27.98
C GLN A 8 13.26 -0.42 27.04
N PRO A 9 13.72 -0.22 25.79
CA PRO A 9 13.94 -1.34 24.87
C PRO A 9 15.06 -2.25 25.40
N ALA A 10 14.99 -3.55 25.06
CA ALA A 10 16.02 -4.50 25.43
C ALA A 10 17.38 -4.11 24.80
N ALA A 11 18.47 -4.32 25.52
CA ALA A 11 19.82 -3.95 25.07
C ALA A 11 20.20 -4.60 23.73
N GLU A 12 19.74 -5.82 23.46
CA GLU A 12 19.92 -6.51 22.19
C GLU A 12 19.24 -5.76 21.01
N ILE A 13 18.06 -5.18 21.23
CA ILE A 13 17.35 -4.39 20.23
C ILE A 13 18.11 -3.09 19.97
N VAL A 14 18.54 -2.41 21.03
CA VAL A 14 19.31 -1.17 20.94
C VAL A 14 20.62 -1.38 20.17
N SER A 15 21.36 -2.46 20.46
CA SER A 15 22.66 -2.74 19.83
C SER A 15 22.61 -2.99 18.32
N ARG A 16 21.46 -3.38 17.77
CA ARG A 16 21.26 -3.64 16.33
C ARG A 16 20.37 -2.61 15.65
N ALA A 17 19.96 -1.56 16.36
CA ALA A 17 19.15 -0.50 15.79
C ALA A 17 19.94 0.26 14.72
N LEU A 18 19.33 0.45 13.55
CA LEU A 18 19.90 1.24 12.45
C LEU A 18 19.83 2.75 12.72
N VAL A 19 18.86 3.16 13.55
CA VAL A 19 18.69 4.55 13.98
C VAL A 19 18.78 4.58 15.49
N THR A 20 19.74 5.33 16.01
CA THR A 20 19.92 5.61 17.44
C THR A 20 19.33 6.97 17.79
N ASP A 21 19.19 7.29 19.08
CA ASP A 21 18.72 8.63 19.51
C ASP A 21 19.59 9.76 18.98
N GLU A 22 20.91 9.52 18.93
CA GLU A 22 21.88 10.49 18.41
C GLU A 22 21.69 10.71 16.90
N SER A 23 21.64 9.61 16.11
CA SER A 23 21.43 9.71 14.67
C SER A 23 20.05 10.25 14.31
N TYR A 24 19.01 9.90 15.09
CA TYR A 24 17.67 10.47 14.92
C TYR A 24 17.69 11.98 15.14
N THR A 25 18.31 12.45 16.23
CA THR A 25 18.40 13.88 16.56
C THR A 25 19.14 14.66 15.48
N ALA A 26 20.24 14.09 14.96
CA ALA A 26 20.99 14.70 13.86
C ALA A 26 20.15 14.81 12.59
N MET A 27 19.55 13.70 12.13
CA MET A 27 18.69 13.68 10.94
C MET A 27 17.48 14.61 11.07
N TYR A 28 16.87 14.65 12.25
CA TYR A 28 15.77 15.57 12.50
C TYR A 28 16.21 17.03 12.43
N GLY A 29 17.38 17.34 13.02
CA GLY A 29 17.98 18.68 12.89
C GLY A 29 18.24 19.09 11.44
N GLU A 30 18.82 18.19 10.64
CA GLU A 30 19.04 18.40 9.20
C GLU A 30 17.73 18.63 8.45
N SER A 31 16.70 17.82 8.72
CA SER A 31 15.38 17.95 8.05
C SER A 31 14.69 19.28 8.32
N LEU A 32 15.04 19.98 9.40
CA LEU A 32 14.51 21.31 9.74
C LEU A 32 15.38 22.44 9.20
N SER A 33 16.71 22.26 9.19
CA SER A 33 17.65 23.32 8.81
C SER A 33 17.83 23.46 7.29
N ASP A 34 17.78 22.33 6.55
CA ASP A 34 17.85 22.27 5.10
C ASP A 34 16.96 21.15 4.58
N ASN A 35 15.67 21.42 4.56
CA ASN A 35 14.64 20.45 4.21
C ASN A 35 14.82 19.88 2.80
N ASP A 36 15.12 20.72 1.82
CA ASP A 36 15.25 20.30 0.43
C ASP A 36 16.51 19.42 0.24
N ALA A 37 17.65 19.78 0.83
CA ALA A 37 18.84 18.94 0.76
C ALA A 37 18.63 17.59 1.45
N PHE A 38 17.97 17.58 2.61
CA PHE A 38 17.62 16.34 3.33
C PHE A 38 16.78 15.42 2.46
N TRP A 39 15.68 15.91 1.88
CA TRP A 39 14.81 15.09 1.06
C TRP A 39 15.39 14.76 -0.32
N ALA A 40 16.26 15.62 -0.87
CA ALA A 40 17.03 15.30 -2.08
C ALA A 40 17.90 14.05 -1.89
N GLU A 41 18.53 13.93 -0.72
CA GLU A 41 19.34 12.75 -0.40
C GLU A 41 18.44 11.51 -0.16
N HIS A 42 17.38 11.65 0.62
CA HIS A 42 16.50 10.54 0.93
C HIS A 42 15.69 10.06 -0.27
N GLY A 43 15.35 10.91 -1.22
CA GLY A 43 14.69 10.54 -2.47
C GLY A 43 15.51 9.57 -3.33
N LYS A 44 16.84 9.51 -3.16
CA LYS A 44 17.72 8.56 -3.86
C LYS A 44 17.58 7.10 -3.39
N ARG A 45 16.87 6.86 -2.29
CA ARG A 45 16.64 5.50 -1.77
C ARG A 45 15.69 4.66 -2.63
N ILE A 46 14.92 5.30 -3.50
CA ILE A 46 13.99 4.66 -4.43
C ILE A 46 14.45 4.82 -5.86
N ASP A 47 14.05 3.87 -6.72
CA ASP A 47 14.41 3.88 -8.13
C ASP A 47 13.41 4.70 -8.93
N TRP A 48 13.91 5.70 -9.62
CA TRP A 48 13.12 6.61 -10.45
C TRP A 48 13.21 6.20 -11.91
N ILE A 49 12.06 6.13 -12.61
CA ILE A 49 12.00 5.99 -14.07
C ILE A 49 12.49 7.28 -14.72
N LYS A 50 11.99 8.42 -14.25
CA LYS A 50 12.52 9.75 -14.55
C LYS A 50 12.93 10.39 -13.23
N PRO A 51 14.21 10.66 -13.01
CA PRO A 51 14.66 11.38 -11.81
C PRO A 51 13.97 12.74 -11.67
N TYR A 52 13.71 13.13 -10.42
CA TYR A 52 13.22 14.47 -10.11
C TYR A 52 14.35 15.51 -10.21
N SER A 53 13.99 16.76 -10.46
CA SER A 53 14.86 17.92 -10.34
C SER A 53 14.33 18.93 -9.32
N GLU A 54 13.05 18.90 -9.01
CA GLU A 54 12.38 19.71 -8.01
C GLU A 54 12.04 18.84 -6.79
N ILE A 55 12.48 19.27 -5.61
CA ILE A 55 12.30 18.50 -4.38
C ILE A 55 10.92 18.76 -3.79
N SER A 56 10.62 20.04 -3.54
CA SER A 56 9.36 20.45 -2.97
C SER A 56 8.83 21.74 -3.60
N ASP A 57 7.52 21.83 -3.73
CA ASP A 57 6.77 23.03 -4.10
C ASP A 57 5.55 23.09 -3.17
N VAL A 58 5.66 23.88 -2.11
CA VAL A 58 4.68 23.88 -1.02
C VAL A 58 4.23 25.30 -0.72
N SER A 59 2.92 25.54 -0.74
CA SER A 59 2.30 26.77 -0.30
C SER A 59 1.14 26.48 0.66
N TYR A 60 1.14 27.17 1.78
CA TYR A 60 0.01 27.20 2.74
C TYR A 60 -0.85 28.47 2.61
N ASP A 61 -0.65 29.27 1.54
CA ASP A 61 -1.53 30.39 1.26
C ASP A 61 -2.94 29.88 0.96
N THR A 62 -3.94 30.45 1.63
CA THR A 62 -5.34 30.04 1.46
C THR A 62 -5.88 30.24 0.04
N LYS A 63 -5.23 31.10 -0.75
CA LYS A 63 -5.58 31.34 -2.17
C LYS A 63 -4.83 30.44 -3.15
N ASP A 64 -3.73 29.80 -2.67
CA ASP A 64 -2.88 28.96 -3.49
C ASP A 64 -2.30 27.81 -2.63
N LEU A 65 -3.21 27.05 -2.01
CA LEU A 65 -2.84 25.90 -1.18
C LEU A 65 -2.41 24.72 -2.07
N HIS A 66 -1.14 24.37 -2.01
CA HIS A 66 -0.63 23.17 -2.67
C HIS A 66 0.56 22.55 -1.91
N ILE A 67 0.69 21.24 -2.02
CA ILE A 67 1.79 20.46 -1.44
C ILE A 67 2.23 19.47 -2.49
N ARG A 68 3.39 19.72 -3.10
CA ARG A 68 3.98 18.89 -4.15
C ARG A 68 5.37 18.47 -3.74
N TRP A 69 5.65 17.18 -3.87
CA TRP A 69 6.97 16.61 -3.63
C TRP A 69 7.41 15.83 -4.87
N TYR A 70 8.65 16.07 -5.33
CA TYR A 70 9.22 15.38 -6.48
C TYR A 70 8.30 15.39 -7.71
N ALA A 71 7.61 16.51 -7.94
CA ALA A 71 6.47 16.59 -8.87
C ALA A 71 6.83 16.29 -10.32
N ASP A 72 8.07 16.52 -10.74
CA ASP A 72 8.58 16.25 -12.08
C ASP A 72 9.23 14.85 -12.22
N GLY A 73 9.39 14.10 -11.11
CA GLY A 73 9.85 12.73 -11.10
C GLY A 73 8.76 11.72 -11.46
N THR A 74 9.15 10.56 -11.96
CA THR A 74 8.24 9.43 -12.18
C THR A 74 8.84 8.14 -11.68
N LEU A 75 8.03 7.32 -11.02
CA LEU A 75 8.41 6.00 -10.55
C LEU A 75 7.23 5.02 -10.67
N ASN A 76 7.50 3.74 -10.44
CA ASN A 76 6.48 2.73 -10.24
C ASN A 76 6.66 2.11 -8.85
N ALA A 77 5.63 2.19 -8.01
CA ALA A 77 5.69 1.68 -6.65
C ALA A 77 5.87 0.15 -6.61
N ALA A 78 5.19 -0.60 -7.48
CA ALA A 78 5.35 -2.05 -7.54
C ALA A 78 6.75 -2.47 -7.98
N ALA A 79 7.36 -1.75 -8.93
CA ALA A 79 8.75 -1.99 -9.34
C ALA A 79 9.73 -1.74 -8.18
N ASN A 80 9.51 -0.70 -7.40
CA ASN A 80 10.31 -0.41 -6.21
C ASN A 80 10.11 -1.44 -5.10
N CYS A 81 8.90 -1.98 -4.93
CA CYS A 81 8.63 -3.00 -3.92
C CYS A 81 9.14 -4.39 -4.32
N LEU A 82 9.18 -4.71 -5.61
CA LEU A 82 9.44 -6.08 -6.09
C LEU A 82 10.64 -6.17 -7.04
N ASP A 83 10.55 -5.54 -8.21
CA ASP A 83 11.47 -5.78 -9.34
C ASP A 83 12.92 -5.51 -8.97
N ARG A 84 13.19 -4.39 -8.29
CA ARG A 84 14.54 -4.01 -7.85
C ARG A 84 15.21 -5.02 -6.92
N HIS A 85 14.42 -5.89 -6.29
CA HIS A 85 14.91 -6.88 -5.32
C HIS A 85 15.13 -8.26 -5.93
N LEU A 86 14.62 -8.55 -7.13
CA LEU A 86 14.64 -9.89 -7.71
C LEU A 86 16.04 -10.45 -7.89
N ALA A 87 16.97 -9.65 -8.38
CA ALA A 87 18.34 -10.09 -8.67
C ALA A 87 19.12 -10.53 -7.40
N THR A 88 18.84 -9.91 -6.25
CA THR A 88 19.61 -10.11 -5.02
C THR A 88 18.81 -10.80 -3.92
N ARG A 89 17.48 -10.71 -3.95
CA ARG A 89 16.56 -11.17 -2.91
C ARG A 89 15.41 -12.01 -3.46
N GLY A 90 15.45 -12.46 -4.70
CA GLY A 90 14.35 -13.20 -5.35
C GLY A 90 13.85 -14.39 -4.52
N ASN A 91 14.76 -15.14 -3.89
CA ASN A 91 14.43 -16.28 -3.05
C ASN A 91 14.18 -15.92 -1.56
N GLN A 92 14.31 -14.66 -1.19
CA GLN A 92 14.00 -14.21 0.18
C GLN A 92 12.48 -14.13 0.36
N THR A 93 11.99 -14.49 1.53
CA THR A 93 10.57 -14.31 1.90
C THR A 93 10.20 -12.83 1.89
N ALA A 94 9.21 -12.48 1.09
CA ALA A 94 8.62 -11.15 1.00
C ALA A 94 7.38 -11.03 1.88
N ILE A 95 6.57 -12.09 1.97
CA ILE A 95 5.36 -12.14 2.81
C ILE A 95 5.41 -13.40 3.66
N ILE A 96 5.17 -13.24 4.95
CA ILE A 96 4.81 -14.29 5.88
C ILE A 96 3.34 -14.08 6.20
N TRP A 97 2.49 -15.02 5.80
CA TRP A 97 1.07 -15.00 6.12
C TRP A 97 0.74 -16.12 7.06
N GLU A 98 -0.11 -15.82 8.03
CA GLU A 98 -0.65 -16.76 9.00
C GLU A 98 -2.17 -16.58 9.05
N GLY A 99 -2.90 -17.68 8.89
CA GLY A 99 -4.34 -17.71 8.94
C GLY A 99 -4.91 -17.63 10.36
N ASP A 100 -6.22 -17.74 10.48
CA ASP A 100 -6.89 -17.85 11.78
C ASP A 100 -6.45 -19.10 12.57
N ASP A 101 -6.14 -20.19 11.87
CA ASP A 101 -5.44 -21.33 12.41
C ASP A 101 -3.92 -21.14 12.21
N PRO A 102 -3.10 -21.10 13.27
CA PRO A 102 -1.64 -20.96 13.15
C PRO A 102 -0.96 -22.08 12.33
N ALA A 103 -1.62 -23.23 12.15
CA ALA A 103 -1.13 -24.27 11.27
C ALA A 103 -1.28 -23.95 9.78
N ASP A 104 -2.13 -22.97 9.45
CA ASP A 104 -2.34 -22.48 8.08
C ASP A 104 -1.47 -21.24 7.85
N SER A 105 -0.28 -21.45 7.32
CA SER A 105 0.68 -20.38 7.07
C SER A 105 1.33 -20.52 5.69
N LYS A 106 1.75 -19.39 5.12
CA LYS A 106 2.47 -19.33 3.84
C LYS A 106 3.66 -18.39 3.93
N HIS A 107 4.77 -18.80 3.36
CA HIS A 107 5.94 -17.96 3.10
C HIS A 107 6.03 -17.75 1.59
N ILE A 108 5.89 -16.51 1.15
CA ILE A 108 5.91 -16.14 -0.27
C ILE A 108 7.19 -15.37 -0.54
N THR A 109 7.99 -15.81 -1.48
CA THR A 109 9.24 -15.14 -1.88
C THR A 109 8.97 -13.91 -2.74
N TYR A 110 9.99 -13.03 -2.90
CA TYR A 110 9.91 -11.91 -3.83
C TYR A 110 9.62 -12.36 -5.27
N ALA A 111 10.23 -13.46 -5.70
CA ALA A 111 10.02 -13.99 -7.06
C ALA A 111 8.58 -14.47 -7.26
N GLU A 112 8.05 -15.25 -6.32
CA GLU A 112 6.67 -15.73 -6.37
C GLU A 112 5.67 -14.59 -6.32
N LEU A 113 5.88 -13.63 -5.40
CA LEU A 113 5.01 -12.46 -5.30
C LEU A 113 5.04 -11.62 -6.59
N HIS A 114 6.21 -11.41 -7.17
CA HIS A 114 6.34 -10.71 -8.44
C HIS A 114 5.59 -11.42 -9.56
N GLU A 115 5.70 -12.75 -9.66
CA GLU A 115 4.99 -13.53 -10.67
C GLU A 115 3.47 -13.38 -10.54
N GLU A 116 2.94 -13.53 -9.33
CA GLU A 116 1.49 -13.38 -9.06
C GLU A 116 1.01 -11.95 -9.34
N VAL A 117 1.77 -10.94 -8.95
CA VAL A 117 1.45 -9.53 -9.24
C VAL A 117 1.43 -9.28 -10.76
N CYS A 118 2.37 -9.84 -11.52
CA CYS A 118 2.38 -9.70 -12.98
C CYS A 118 1.19 -10.40 -13.65
N LYS A 119 0.84 -11.60 -13.21
CA LYS A 119 -0.35 -12.33 -13.70
C LYS A 119 -1.61 -11.52 -13.45
N PHE A 120 -1.80 -11.06 -12.21
CA PHE A 120 -2.99 -10.31 -11.83
C PHE A 120 -3.07 -8.93 -12.51
N ALA A 121 -1.93 -8.26 -12.69
CA ALA A 121 -1.86 -7.03 -13.49
C ALA A 121 -2.34 -7.23 -14.94
N ASN A 122 -2.01 -8.39 -15.55
CA ASN A 122 -2.51 -8.74 -16.88
C ASN A 122 -4.02 -9.03 -16.89
N VAL A 123 -4.55 -9.66 -15.83
CA VAL A 123 -6.01 -9.84 -15.68
C VAL A 123 -6.71 -8.48 -15.60
N LEU A 124 -6.23 -7.56 -14.75
CA LEU A 124 -6.82 -6.23 -14.65
C LEU A 124 -6.82 -5.47 -16.00
N LYS A 125 -5.73 -5.59 -16.76
CA LYS A 125 -5.66 -5.01 -18.12
C LYS A 125 -6.64 -5.67 -19.09
N ALA A 126 -6.84 -6.97 -19.01
CA ALA A 126 -7.81 -7.70 -19.84
C ALA A 126 -9.25 -7.28 -19.52
N GLU A 127 -9.54 -6.99 -18.24
CA GLU A 127 -10.82 -6.43 -17.77
C GLU A 127 -10.97 -4.92 -18.08
N GLY A 128 -10.01 -4.33 -18.78
CA GLY A 128 -10.08 -2.96 -19.27
C GLY A 128 -9.50 -1.89 -18.34
N ALA A 129 -8.90 -2.28 -17.22
CA ALA A 129 -8.27 -1.32 -16.30
C ALA A 129 -7.09 -0.58 -16.94
N LYS A 130 -7.02 0.72 -16.70
CA LYS A 130 -6.02 1.63 -17.26
C LYS A 130 -5.37 2.47 -16.16
N LYS A 131 -4.27 3.12 -16.49
CA LYS A 131 -3.64 4.10 -15.61
C LYS A 131 -4.64 5.19 -15.21
N GLY A 132 -4.75 5.43 -13.91
CA GLY A 132 -5.65 6.42 -13.32
C GLY A 132 -7.04 5.90 -12.96
N ASP A 133 -7.43 4.70 -13.41
CA ASP A 133 -8.67 4.08 -12.97
C ASP A 133 -8.62 3.76 -11.48
N ARG A 134 -9.78 3.86 -10.80
CA ARG A 134 -9.92 3.50 -9.40
C ARG A 134 -10.49 2.09 -9.32
N ILE A 135 -9.86 1.25 -8.51
CA ILE A 135 -10.21 -0.13 -8.29
C ILE A 135 -10.45 -0.33 -6.80
N THR A 136 -11.64 -0.75 -6.44
CA THR A 136 -11.98 -1.06 -5.04
C THR A 136 -11.49 -2.46 -4.69
N ILE A 137 -10.79 -2.59 -3.56
CA ILE A 137 -10.33 -3.87 -3.03
C ILE A 137 -11.05 -4.11 -1.70
N TYR A 138 -11.99 -5.06 -1.69
CA TYR A 138 -12.74 -5.48 -0.52
C TYR A 138 -12.44 -6.95 -0.25
N MET A 139 -11.33 -7.19 0.45
CA MET A 139 -10.77 -8.52 0.65
C MET A 139 -10.46 -8.79 2.12
N PRO A 140 -10.38 -10.07 2.53
CA PRO A 140 -9.88 -10.43 3.84
C PRO A 140 -8.35 -10.25 3.90
N MET A 141 -7.76 -10.49 5.07
CA MET A 141 -6.31 -10.37 5.28
C MET A 141 -5.56 -11.60 4.74
N ILE A 142 -5.55 -11.74 3.41
CA ILE A 142 -4.89 -12.82 2.67
C ILE A 142 -3.81 -12.25 1.74
N PRO A 143 -2.82 -13.03 1.32
CA PRO A 143 -1.74 -12.56 0.43
C PRO A 143 -2.26 -11.94 -0.87
N GLU A 144 -3.37 -12.43 -1.39
CA GLU A 144 -4.00 -11.96 -2.62
C GLU A 144 -4.44 -10.48 -2.53
N ALA A 145 -4.71 -9.96 -1.32
CA ALA A 145 -4.97 -8.54 -1.12
C ALA A 145 -3.72 -7.69 -1.41
N ALA A 146 -2.54 -8.15 -1.00
CA ALA A 146 -1.27 -7.49 -1.31
C ALA A 146 -0.94 -7.60 -2.81
N VAL A 147 -1.20 -8.76 -3.43
CA VAL A 147 -1.06 -8.96 -4.88
C VAL A 147 -1.94 -7.98 -5.64
N ALA A 148 -3.20 -7.80 -5.25
CA ALA A 148 -4.14 -6.88 -5.87
C ALA A 148 -3.67 -5.42 -5.79
N MET A 149 -3.21 -4.96 -4.61
CA MET A 149 -2.67 -3.62 -4.43
C MET A 149 -1.45 -3.35 -5.32
N LEU A 150 -0.50 -4.29 -5.33
CA LEU A 150 0.72 -4.17 -6.13
C LEU A 150 0.44 -4.28 -7.64
N ALA A 151 -0.54 -5.09 -8.05
CA ALA A 151 -0.96 -5.18 -9.45
C ALA A 151 -1.58 -3.88 -9.94
N CYS A 152 -2.46 -3.24 -9.15
CA CYS A 152 -2.97 -1.90 -9.43
C CYS A 152 -1.83 -0.89 -9.59
N ALA A 153 -0.91 -0.83 -8.63
CA ALA A 153 0.24 0.07 -8.68
C ALA A 153 1.12 -0.19 -9.92
N ARG A 154 1.31 -1.46 -10.31
CA ARG A 154 2.10 -1.85 -11.48
C ARG A 154 1.57 -1.27 -12.78
N ILE A 155 0.26 -1.26 -12.97
CA ILE A 155 -0.38 -0.70 -14.17
C ILE A 155 -0.70 0.81 -14.05
N GLY A 156 -0.40 1.41 -12.90
CA GLY A 156 -0.69 2.82 -12.61
C GLY A 156 -2.14 3.10 -12.29
N ALA A 157 -2.94 2.09 -11.95
CA ALA A 157 -4.28 2.24 -11.39
C ALA A 157 -4.22 2.62 -9.92
N ILE A 158 -5.26 3.30 -9.44
CA ILE A 158 -5.42 3.72 -8.05
C ILE A 158 -6.25 2.66 -7.33
N HIS A 159 -5.73 2.07 -6.27
CA HIS A 159 -6.51 1.14 -5.46
C HIS A 159 -7.16 1.86 -4.26
N SER A 160 -8.43 1.54 -4.01
CA SER A 160 -9.20 1.94 -2.83
C SER A 160 -9.46 0.70 -1.97
N VAL A 161 -8.70 0.57 -0.87
CA VAL A 161 -8.82 -0.60 0.01
C VAL A 161 -9.90 -0.35 1.04
N VAL A 162 -10.87 -1.26 1.08
CA VAL A 162 -12.00 -1.23 2.00
C VAL A 162 -11.86 -2.39 2.98
N PHE A 163 -11.99 -2.10 4.26
CA PHE A 163 -11.91 -3.12 5.31
C PHE A 163 -13.03 -4.16 5.17
N GLY A 164 -12.64 -5.44 5.10
CA GLY A 164 -13.55 -6.56 4.87
C GLY A 164 -14.66 -6.78 5.91
N GLY A 165 -14.67 -6.01 7.00
CA GLY A 165 -15.72 -6.01 8.01
C GLY A 165 -16.79 -4.92 7.84
N PHE A 166 -16.71 -4.10 6.78
CA PHE A 166 -17.72 -3.07 6.53
C PHE A 166 -19.00 -3.64 5.91
N SER A 167 -20.12 -2.95 6.19
CA SER A 167 -21.44 -3.29 5.64
C SER A 167 -21.53 -2.99 4.14
N PRO A 168 -22.53 -3.57 3.43
CA PRO A 168 -22.80 -3.24 2.04
C PRO A 168 -22.97 -1.74 1.78
N ASP A 169 -23.70 -1.02 2.64
CA ASP A 169 -23.90 0.44 2.52
C ASP A 169 -22.57 1.20 2.57
N ALA A 170 -21.70 0.83 3.51
CA ALA A 170 -20.39 1.46 3.66
C ALA A 170 -19.47 1.16 2.46
N LEU A 171 -19.59 -0.02 1.86
CA LEU A 171 -18.88 -0.40 0.65
C LEU A 171 -19.42 0.37 -0.56
N ALA A 172 -20.75 0.42 -0.74
CA ALA A 172 -21.41 1.15 -1.82
C ALA A 172 -21.01 2.63 -1.82
N GLY A 173 -21.05 3.29 -0.64
CA GLY A 173 -20.64 4.68 -0.51
C GLY A 173 -19.20 4.93 -0.95
N ARG A 174 -18.26 4.01 -0.67
CA ARG A 174 -16.86 4.12 -1.10
C ARG A 174 -16.66 3.89 -2.59
N ILE A 175 -17.40 2.94 -3.17
CA ILE A 175 -17.39 2.69 -4.61
C ILE A 175 -17.85 3.96 -5.35
N GLN A 176 -18.94 4.57 -4.89
CA GLN A 176 -19.49 5.81 -5.46
C GLN A 176 -18.54 7.00 -5.28
N ASP A 177 -18.02 7.20 -4.08
CA ASP A 177 -17.15 8.34 -3.74
C ASP A 177 -15.86 8.35 -4.61
N CYS A 178 -15.25 7.20 -4.85
CA CYS A 178 -14.07 7.10 -5.70
C CYS A 178 -14.37 6.84 -7.18
N ASP A 179 -15.63 6.72 -7.58
CA ASP A 179 -16.05 6.40 -8.96
C ASP A 179 -15.32 5.14 -9.50
N SER A 180 -15.39 4.06 -8.72
CA SER A 180 -14.69 2.80 -9.02
C SER A 180 -15.58 1.89 -9.87
N ASN A 181 -15.04 1.43 -11.02
CA ASN A 181 -15.75 0.54 -11.94
C ASN A 181 -15.37 -0.93 -11.80
N ILE A 182 -14.37 -1.25 -10.97
CA ILE A 182 -13.91 -2.61 -10.71
C ILE A 182 -13.84 -2.82 -9.21
N VAL A 183 -14.42 -3.92 -8.74
CA VAL A 183 -14.33 -4.36 -7.36
C VAL A 183 -13.66 -5.73 -7.31
N ILE A 184 -12.59 -5.84 -6.53
CA ILE A 184 -11.90 -7.09 -6.25
C ILE A 184 -12.37 -7.57 -4.88
N THR A 185 -12.89 -8.79 -4.81
CA THR A 185 -13.37 -9.40 -3.56
C THR A 185 -13.05 -10.89 -3.52
N ALA A 186 -13.24 -11.51 -2.37
CA ALA A 186 -13.26 -12.95 -2.18
C ALA A 186 -14.71 -13.41 -1.95
N ASP A 187 -14.98 -14.71 -2.09
CA ASP A 187 -16.26 -15.31 -1.74
C ASP A 187 -16.57 -15.08 -0.26
N GLU A 188 -15.63 -15.47 0.62
CA GLU A 188 -15.72 -15.22 2.06
C GLU A 188 -14.32 -15.03 2.66
N GLY A 189 -14.25 -14.60 3.92
CA GLY A 189 -13.03 -14.53 4.71
C GLY A 189 -13.28 -15.01 6.13
N LEU A 190 -12.27 -15.59 6.76
CA LEU A 190 -12.35 -15.96 8.17
C LEU A 190 -11.89 -14.80 9.05
N ARG A 191 -12.56 -14.58 10.17
CA ARG A 191 -12.19 -13.62 11.18
C ARG A 191 -12.56 -14.13 12.57
N GLY A 192 -11.56 -14.53 13.33
CA GLY A 192 -11.77 -15.14 14.64
C GLY A 192 -12.61 -16.41 14.57
N GLY A 193 -12.38 -17.26 13.56
CA GLY A 193 -13.11 -18.50 13.30
C GLY A 193 -14.53 -18.31 12.75
N ARG A 194 -14.93 -17.09 12.38
CA ARG A 194 -16.26 -16.80 11.83
C ARG A 194 -16.15 -16.39 10.36
N PRO A 195 -16.96 -16.97 9.46
CA PRO A 195 -17.01 -16.56 8.07
C PRO A 195 -17.63 -15.17 7.92
N VAL A 196 -17.04 -14.33 7.09
CA VAL A 196 -17.58 -13.05 6.64
C VAL A 196 -17.91 -13.19 5.16
N PRO A 197 -19.17 -13.05 4.73
CA PRO A 197 -19.61 -13.31 3.36
C PRO A 197 -19.30 -12.11 2.45
N LEU A 198 -18.06 -11.95 2.05
CA LEU A 198 -17.58 -10.78 1.31
C LEU A 198 -18.25 -10.62 -0.06
N LYS A 199 -18.41 -11.73 -0.78
CA LYS A 199 -19.09 -11.70 -2.08
C LYS A 199 -20.55 -11.26 -1.95
N ALA A 200 -21.29 -11.82 -0.98
CA ALA A 200 -22.69 -11.43 -0.76
C ALA A 200 -22.81 -9.95 -0.36
N ASN A 201 -21.89 -9.45 0.47
CA ASN A 201 -21.83 -8.03 0.83
C ASN A 201 -21.50 -7.15 -0.39
N THR A 202 -20.63 -7.63 -1.29
CA THR A 202 -20.29 -6.93 -2.52
C THR A 202 -21.49 -6.86 -3.45
N ASP A 203 -22.21 -7.97 -3.67
CA ASP A 203 -23.40 -8.01 -4.52
C ASP A 203 -24.47 -7.04 -4.01
N ALA A 204 -24.74 -7.07 -2.69
CA ALA A 204 -25.67 -6.12 -2.08
C ALA A 204 -25.21 -4.66 -2.22
N ALA A 205 -23.89 -4.38 -2.10
CA ALA A 205 -23.36 -3.03 -2.30
C ALA A 205 -23.53 -2.56 -3.75
N LEU A 206 -23.35 -3.45 -4.72
CA LEU A 206 -23.53 -3.14 -6.14
C LEU A 206 -24.98 -2.84 -6.49
N GLU A 207 -25.95 -3.50 -5.85
CA GLU A 207 -27.38 -3.17 -5.99
C GLU A 207 -27.72 -1.77 -5.46
N LEU A 208 -27.02 -1.32 -4.42
CA LEU A 208 -27.17 0.03 -3.83
C LEU A 208 -26.40 1.10 -4.65
N SER A 209 -25.40 0.69 -5.40
CA SER A 209 -24.58 1.59 -6.17
C SER A 209 -25.22 1.88 -7.53
N LEU A 210 -25.61 3.14 -7.79
CA LEU A 210 -26.19 3.59 -9.04
C LEU A 210 -25.22 3.59 -10.25
N ILE A 211 -23.97 3.18 -10.04
CA ILE A 211 -22.93 3.14 -11.08
C ILE A 211 -23.20 2.05 -12.14
N HIS A 212 -24.08 1.09 -11.81
CA HIS A 212 -24.38 -0.06 -12.66
C HIS A 212 -25.69 0.04 -13.47
N ILE A 213 -26.26 1.22 -13.54
CA ILE A 213 -27.47 1.45 -14.37
C ILE A 213 -27.09 1.75 -15.81
#